data_5a5343e085efb598f0dd990668f15df8
#
_entry.id   5a5343e085efb598f0dd990668f15df8
#
_cell.length_a   1.000
_cell.length_b   1.000
_cell.length_c   1.000
_cell.angle_alpha   90.00
_cell.angle_beta   90.00
_cell.angle_gamma   90.00
#
_symmetry.space_group_name_H-M   'P 1'
#
loop_
_entity.id
_entity.type
_entity.pdbx_description
1 polymer ?
#
loop_
_entity_poly.entity_id
_entity_poly.type
_entity_poly.pdbx_seq_one_letter_code
_entity_poly.pdbx_strand_id
1 'polypeptide(L)'
;MQMTVPNEYRRASADFDALLAAIAEEAGLATRHQAYTTLQGVLLAFRRRLTAQEGILFVQILPPMLRALFVMDWDPLAAPAPVLDRAAWRGEVRELRPNHNISPPSAIEDVAAVL
;
A
#
# COMPACT_ATOMS: atom_id res chain seq x y z
N MET A 1 11.93 16.89 -31.42
CA MET A 1 12.32 15.77 -30.55
C MET A 1 11.10 15.14 -29.93
N GLN A 2 10.95 13.85 -30.10
CA GLN A 2 9.86 13.13 -29.47
C GLN A 2 10.28 12.70 -28.07
N MET A 3 9.49 13.10 -27.08
CA MET A 3 9.66 12.61 -25.74
C MET A 3 8.93 11.28 -25.59
N THR A 4 9.65 10.24 -25.22
CA THR A 4 9.07 8.94 -24.96
C THR A 4 8.57 8.90 -23.53
N VAL A 5 7.34 8.44 -23.33
CA VAL A 5 6.83 8.21 -21.99
C VAL A 5 7.65 7.09 -21.34
N PRO A 6 8.17 7.29 -20.12
CA PRO A 6 8.89 6.24 -19.42
C PRO A 6 8.07 4.94 -19.34
N ASN A 7 8.76 3.81 -19.50
CA ASN A 7 8.08 2.51 -19.55
C ASN A 7 7.28 2.20 -18.30
N GLU A 8 7.76 2.64 -17.13
CA GLU A 8 7.03 2.45 -15.87
C GLU A 8 5.64 3.09 -15.88
N TYR A 9 5.47 4.23 -16.55
CA TYR A 9 4.16 4.88 -16.67
C TYR A 9 3.28 4.21 -17.73
N ARG A 10 3.89 3.76 -18.82
CA ARG A 10 3.15 3.08 -19.90
C ARG A 10 2.58 1.75 -19.44
N ARG A 11 3.26 1.07 -18.53
CA ARG A 11 2.90 -0.25 -18.02
C ARG A 11 2.26 -0.20 -16.63
N ALA A 12 2.00 0.99 -16.10
CA ALA A 12 1.58 1.14 -14.71
C ALA A 12 0.37 0.29 -14.33
N SER A 13 -0.66 0.25 -15.19
CA SER A 13 -1.87 -0.52 -14.91
C SER A 13 -1.61 -2.04 -14.91
N ALA A 14 -0.87 -2.53 -15.89
CA ALA A 14 -0.54 -3.95 -15.97
C ALA A 14 0.36 -4.38 -14.81
N ASP A 15 1.34 -3.56 -14.46
CA ASP A 15 2.25 -3.83 -13.34
C ASP A 15 1.49 -3.82 -12.02
N PHE A 16 0.54 -2.90 -11.86
CA PHE A 16 -0.30 -2.85 -10.68
C PHE A 16 -1.19 -4.09 -10.54
N ASP A 17 -1.79 -4.53 -11.64
CA ASP A 17 -2.60 -5.76 -11.62
C ASP A 17 -1.75 -6.99 -11.27
N ALA A 18 -0.55 -7.08 -11.81
CA ALA A 18 0.38 -8.16 -11.48
C ALA A 18 0.77 -8.14 -10.00
N LEU A 19 0.97 -6.95 -9.44
CA LEU A 19 1.25 -6.78 -8.01
C LEU A 19 0.09 -7.26 -7.16
N LEU A 20 -1.14 -6.87 -7.51
CA LEU A 20 -2.33 -7.32 -6.78
C LEU A 20 -2.50 -8.84 -6.87
N ALA A 21 -2.21 -9.42 -8.04
CA ALA A 21 -2.23 -10.89 -8.20
C ALA A 21 -1.24 -11.56 -7.26
N ALA A 22 -0.03 -11.02 -7.16
CA ALA A 22 1.00 -11.57 -6.30
C ALA A 22 0.61 -11.46 -4.81
N ILE A 23 0.01 -10.34 -4.42
CA ILE A 23 -0.48 -10.16 -3.04
C ILE A 23 -1.62 -11.14 -2.75
N ALA A 24 -2.55 -11.32 -3.66
CA ALA A 24 -3.65 -12.27 -3.50
C ALA A 24 -3.14 -13.69 -3.31
N GLU A 25 -2.15 -14.09 -4.10
CA GLU A 25 -1.53 -15.41 -3.99
C GLU A 25 -0.81 -15.58 -2.66
N GLU A 26 0.04 -14.63 -2.29
CA GLU A 26 0.83 -14.69 -1.06
C GLU A 26 -0.06 -14.69 0.18
N ALA A 27 -1.13 -13.91 0.18
CA ALA A 27 -2.04 -13.76 1.33
C ALA A 27 -3.22 -14.73 1.31
N GLY A 28 -3.34 -15.58 0.29
CA GLY A 28 -4.45 -16.53 0.17
C GLY A 28 -5.80 -15.85 -0.06
N LEU A 29 -5.83 -14.74 -0.80
CA LEU A 29 -7.05 -13.98 -1.07
C LEU A 29 -7.69 -14.40 -2.39
N ALA A 30 -9.01 -14.33 -2.46
CA ALA A 30 -9.76 -14.83 -3.60
C ALA A 30 -9.84 -13.84 -4.77
N THR A 31 -9.77 -12.53 -4.50
CA THR A 31 -10.03 -11.51 -5.52
C THR A 31 -8.98 -10.41 -5.54
N ARG A 32 -8.88 -9.70 -6.68
CA ARG A 32 -8.04 -8.52 -6.82
C ARG A 32 -8.50 -7.40 -5.89
N HIS A 33 -9.81 -7.26 -5.69
CA HIS A 33 -10.34 -6.25 -4.79
C HIS A 33 -9.89 -6.47 -3.34
N GLN A 34 -9.90 -7.72 -2.89
CA GLN A 34 -9.39 -8.07 -1.57
C GLN A 34 -7.90 -7.75 -1.44
N ALA A 35 -7.11 -8.04 -2.47
CA ALA A 35 -5.69 -7.69 -2.50
C ALA A 35 -5.50 -6.17 -2.45
N TYR A 36 -6.29 -5.42 -3.22
CA TYR A 36 -6.23 -3.95 -3.24
C TYR A 36 -6.52 -3.36 -1.86
N THR A 37 -7.60 -3.77 -1.21
CA THR A 37 -7.95 -3.22 0.10
C THR A 37 -6.96 -3.62 1.18
N THR A 38 -6.39 -4.81 1.09
CA THR A 38 -5.32 -5.26 2.01
C THR A 38 -4.06 -4.41 1.83
N LEU A 39 -3.62 -4.20 0.59
CA LEU A 39 -2.50 -3.33 0.27
C LEU A 39 -2.74 -1.90 0.77
N GLN A 40 -3.92 -1.36 0.52
CA GLN A 40 -4.29 -0.03 0.97
C GLN A 40 -4.19 0.09 2.50
N GLY A 41 -4.73 -0.87 3.22
CA GLY A 41 -4.67 -0.88 4.68
C GLY A 41 -3.24 -0.90 5.21
N VAL A 42 -2.37 -1.72 4.61
CA VAL A 42 -0.95 -1.80 5.00
C VAL A 42 -0.23 -0.49 4.72
N LEU A 43 -0.42 0.09 3.53
CA LEU A 43 0.23 1.35 3.16
C LEU A 43 -0.25 2.51 4.04
N LEU A 44 -1.54 2.59 4.33
CA LEU A 44 -2.08 3.63 5.20
C LEU A 44 -1.58 3.51 6.64
N ALA A 45 -1.53 2.31 7.18
CA ALA A 45 -0.98 2.07 8.50
C ALA A 45 0.49 2.48 8.59
N PHE A 46 1.27 2.16 7.57
CA PHE A 46 2.67 2.58 7.49
C PHE A 46 2.79 4.11 7.37
N ARG A 47 2.01 4.72 6.47
CA ARG A 47 2.01 6.17 6.24
C ARG A 47 1.76 6.96 7.53
N ARG A 48 0.88 6.47 8.39
CA ARG A 48 0.52 7.14 9.64
C ARG A 48 1.70 7.31 10.60
N ARG A 49 2.77 6.53 10.43
CA ARG A 49 3.98 6.62 11.26
C ARG A 49 5.03 7.56 10.68
N LEU A 50 4.78 8.12 9.51
CA LEU A 50 5.74 8.95 8.80
C LEU A 50 5.36 10.42 8.87
N THR A 51 6.38 11.27 8.90
CA THR A 51 6.20 12.69 8.57
C THR A 51 5.97 12.82 7.06
N ALA A 52 5.46 13.99 6.63
CA ALA A 52 5.30 14.25 5.21
C ALA A 52 6.64 14.15 4.46
N GLN A 53 7.73 14.62 5.06
CA GLN A 53 9.07 14.53 4.45
C GLN A 53 9.51 13.08 4.28
N GLU A 54 9.32 12.26 5.30
CA GLU A 54 9.65 10.84 5.23
C GLU A 54 8.81 10.12 4.16
N GLY A 55 7.52 10.46 4.09
CA GLY A 55 6.63 9.89 3.08
C GLY A 55 7.04 10.25 1.66
N ILE A 56 7.44 11.51 1.42
CA ILE A 56 7.92 11.95 0.11
C ILE A 56 9.19 11.19 -0.29
N LEU A 57 10.09 10.94 0.62
CA LEU A 57 11.27 10.13 0.36
C LEU A 57 10.89 8.68 0.04
N PHE A 58 9.94 8.13 0.79
CA PHE A 58 9.50 6.75 0.61
C PHE A 58 8.85 6.53 -0.76
N VAL A 59 7.98 7.46 -1.22
CA VAL A 59 7.27 7.28 -2.48
C VAL A 59 8.21 7.28 -3.69
N GLN A 60 9.43 7.82 -3.55
CA GLN A 60 10.39 7.80 -4.66
C GLN A 60 10.76 6.39 -5.10
N ILE A 61 10.68 5.42 -4.20
CA ILE A 61 11.03 4.03 -4.51
C ILE A 61 9.83 3.19 -4.96
N LEU A 62 8.63 3.76 -4.96
CA LEU A 62 7.42 3.04 -5.32
C LEU A 62 7.10 3.18 -6.81
N PRO A 63 6.51 2.15 -7.43
CA PRO A 63 5.96 2.30 -8.78
C PRO A 63 4.79 3.28 -8.81
N PRO A 64 4.44 3.81 -10.00
CA PRO A 64 3.50 4.94 -10.11
C PRO A 64 2.14 4.75 -9.44
N MET A 65 1.52 3.58 -9.59
CA MET A 65 0.20 3.35 -8.99
C MET A 65 0.27 3.31 -7.48
N LEU A 66 1.37 2.80 -6.92
CA LEU A 66 1.55 2.79 -5.47
C LEU A 66 1.86 4.18 -4.92
N ARG A 67 2.55 5.03 -5.68
CA ARG A 67 2.75 6.44 -5.30
C ARG A 67 1.40 7.13 -5.13
N ALA A 68 0.51 6.97 -6.11
CA ALA A 68 -0.81 7.57 -6.07
C ALA A 68 -1.63 7.05 -4.89
N LEU A 69 -1.62 5.75 -4.66
CA LEU A 69 -2.34 5.12 -3.56
C LEU A 69 -1.80 5.57 -2.20
N PHE A 70 -0.48 5.67 -2.08
CA PHE A 70 0.16 6.03 -0.82
C PHE A 70 -0.17 7.44 -0.35
N VAL A 71 -0.30 8.40 -1.27
CA VAL A 71 -0.54 9.81 -0.92
C VAL A 71 -2.02 10.20 -0.95
N MET A 72 -2.89 9.30 -1.39
CA MET A 72 -4.31 9.59 -1.52
C MET A 72 -4.90 10.04 -0.18
N ASP A 73 -5.56 11.21 -0.19
CA ASP A 73 -6.23 11.78 0.98
C ASP A 73 -5.33 11.95 2.21
N TRP A 74 -4.03 12.15 2.00
CA TRP A 74 -3.09 12.35 3.09
C TRP A 74 -3.12 13.78 3.61
N ASP A 75 -3.32 13.93 4.91
CA ASP A 75 -3.13 15.20 5.59
C ASP A 75 -1.64 15.35 5.97
N PRO A 76 -0.88 16.18 5.25
CA PRO A 76 0.57 16.31 5.50
C PRO A 76 0.89 17.01 6.83
N LEU A 77 -0.10 17.63 7.46
CA LEU A 77 0.06 18.32 8.73
C LEU A 77 -0.26 17.43 9.94
N ALA A 78 -0.79 16.24 9.70
CA ALA A 78 -1.08 15.30 10.77
C ALA A 78 0.21 14.84 11.46
N ALA A 79 0.20 14.81 12.78
CA ALA A 79 1.33 14.30 13.55
C ALA A 79 1.45 12.79 13.35
N PRO A 80 2.68 12.26 13.22
CA PRO A 80 2.86 10.82 13.10
C PRO A 80 2.30 10.06 14.29
N ALA A 81 1.65 8.93 14.02
CA ALA A 81 1.16 8.04 15.06
C ALA A 81 2.33 7.24 15.68
N PRO A 82 2.18 6.78 16.94
CA PRO A 82 3.21 5.97 17.57
C PRO A 82 3.44 4.65 16.83
N VAL A 83 4.65 4.15 16.91
CA VAL A 83 4.96 2.80 16.44
C VAL A 83 4.24 1.79 17.35
N LEU A 84 3.51 0.87 16.74
CA LEU A 84 2.73 -0.13 17.45
C LEU A 84 3.46 -1.47 17.46
N ASP A 85 3.09 -2.34 18.43
CA ASP A 85 3.49 -3.73 18.34
C ASP A 85 2.78 -4.41 17.15
N ARG A 86 3.23 -5.63 16.82
CA ARG A 86 2.73 -6.32 15.63
C ARG A 86 1.24 -6.61 15.69
N ALA A 87 0.72 -7.00 16.83
CA ALA A 87 -0.69 -7.32 16.98
C ALA A 87 -1.58 -6.08 16.82
N ALA A 88 -1.20 -4.97 17.45
CA ALA A 88 -1.92 -3.72 17.33
C ALA A 88 -1.86 -3.16 15.91
N TRP A 89 -0.72 -3.31 15.23
CA TRP A 89 -0.58 -2.88 13.84
C TRP A 89 -1.48 -3.70 12.90
N ARG A 90 -1.57 -5.00 13.09
CA ARG A 90 -2.51 -5.85 12.33
C ARG A 90 -3.94 -5.40 12.50
N GLY A 91 -4.33 -5.06 13.72
CA GLY A 91 -5.66 -4.53 14.01
C GLY A 91 -5.93 -3.22 13.29
N GLU A 92 -4.93 -2.31 13.27
CA GLU A 92 -5.05 -1.04 12.55
C GLU A 92 -5.21 -1.23 11.04
N VAL A 93 -4.47 -2.15 10.45
CA VAL A 93 -4.61 -2.47 9.03
C VAL A 93 -6.05 -2.89 8.71
N ARG A 94 -6.66 -3.70 9.55
CA ARG A 94 -8.05 -4.10 9.40
C ARG A 94 -9.01 -2.93 9.48
N GLU A 95 -8.82 -2.03 10.43
CA GLU A 95 -9.68 -0.86 10.63
C GLU A 95 -9.60 0.12 9.47
N LEU A 96 -8.42 0.27 8.87
CA LEU A 96 -8.21 1.20 7.77
C LEU A 96 -8.76 0.70 6.43
N ARG A 97 -9.14 -0.57 6.35
CA ARG A 97 -9.73 -1.12 5.14
C ARG A 97 -11.20 -0.72 5.04
N PRO A 98 -11.60 -0.04 3.96
CA PRO A 98 -13.02 0.32 3.81
C PRO A 98 -13.89 -0.93 3.70
N ASN A 99 -14.88 -1.00 4.57
CA ASN A 99 -15.96 -1.99 4.54
C ASN A 99 -15.63 -3.44 4.87
N HIS A 100 -14.41 -3.77 5.38
CA HIS A 100 -14.05 -5.18 5.50
C HIS A 100 -13.16 -5.54 6.66
N ASN A 101 -13.37 -6.75 7.16
CA ASN A 101 -12.60 -7.38 8.23
C ASN A 101 -11.84 -8.61 7.74
N ILE A 102 -11.58 -8.72 6.44
CA ILE A 102 -11.01 -9.93 5.86
C ILE A 102 -9.50 -9.86 5.60
N SER A 103 -8.83 -8.84 6.11
CA SER A 103 -7.37 -8.84 6.08
C SER A 103 -6.85 -10.03 6.88
N PRO A 104 -6.02 -10.87 6.27
CA PRO A 104 -5.40 -11.96 7.03
C PRO A 104 -4.48 -11.40 8.11
N PRO A 105 -4.26 -12.11 9.23
CA PRO A 105 -3.33 -11.67 10.25
C PRO A 105 -1.92 -11.42 9.74
N SER A 106 -1.55 -12.05 8.63
CA SER A 106 -0.26 -11.94 7.97
C SER A 106 -0.19 -10.82 6.92
N ALA A 107 -1.21 -9.95 6.84
CA ALA A 107 -1.30 -8.94 5.77
C ALA A 107 -0.04 -8.10 5.62
N ILE A 108 0.55 -7.64 6.72
CA ILE A 108 1.75 -6.80 6.69
C ILE A 108 2.92 -7.56 6.08
N GLU A 109 3.15 -8.77 6.55
CA GLU A 109 4.23 -9.64 6.08
C GLU A 109 4.02 -10.04 4.62
N ASP A 110 2.78 -10.35 4.23
CA ASP A 110 2.44 -10.77 2.87
C ASP A 110 2.66 -9.64 1.87
N VAL A 111 2.22 -8.43 2.21
CA VAL A 111 2.44 -7.26 1.36
C VAL A 111 3.93 -6.95 1.27
N ALA A 112 4.64 -6.97 2.39
CA ALA A 112 6.08 -6.72 2.40
C ALA A 112 6.86 -7.74 1.55
N ALA A 113 6.44 -9.00 1.55
CA ALA A 113 7.09 -10.05 0.75
C ALA A 113 6.95 -9.80 -0.75
N VAL A 114 5.84 -9.17 -1.18
CA VAL A 114 5.57 -8.89 -2.60
C VAL A 114 6.22 -7.58 -3.05
N LEU A 115 6.30 -6.60 -2.18
CA LEU A 115 6.94 -5.32 -2.48
C LEU A 115 8.47 -5.47 -2.43
#